data_22721e1396ad42980594a5c4f195abc4
#
_entry.id   22721e1396ad42980594a5c4f195abc4
#
_cell.length_a   1.000
_cell.length_b   1.000
_cell.length_c   1.000
_cell.angle_alpha   90.00
_cell.angle_beta   90.00
_cell.angle_gamma   90.00
#
_symmetry.space_group_name_H-M   'P 1'
#
loop_
_entity.id
_entity.type
_entity.pdbx_description
1 polymer ?
#
loop_
_entity_poly.entity_id
_entity_poly.type
_entity_poly.pdbx_seq_one_letter_code
_entity_poly.pdbx_strand_id
1 'polypeptide(L)'
;MQGKRVAKVEIYTRPFCSYCSRAKRLLDGKGIAYDEHQLGFGGADREEMVRRANGKFTVPQIFIDGRHIGGCDDLMELERGGQLDGLLAA
;
A
#
# COMPACT_ATOMS: atom_id res chain seq x y z
N MET A 1 20.39 18.75 -5.23
CA MET A 1 19.77 18.54 -4.86
C MET A 1 19.31 17.84 -4.59
N GLN A 2 19.15 17.53 -4.26
CA GLN A 2 18.60 16.88 -3.82
C GLN A 2 17.65 16.39 -3.84
N GLY A 3 18.01 15.91 -3.65
CA GLY A 3 16.77 15.35 -4.05
C GLY A 3 15.75 15.23 -2.95
N LYS A 4 14.54 15.23 -3.37
CA LYS A 4 13.44 15.10 -2.46
C LYS A 4 13.35 13.66 -1.97
N ARG A 5 13.29 13.49 -0.68
CA ARG A 5 13.12 12.17 -0.11
C ARG A 5 11.65 11.75 -0.24
N VAL A 6 11.43 10.50 -0.64
CA VAL A 6 10.08 9.97 -0.75
C VAL A 6 9.95 8.76 0.20
N ALA A 7 8.75 8.52 0.63
CA ALA A 7 8.47 7.41 1.53
C ALA A 7 8.58 6.08 0.80
N LYS A 8 8.91 5.03 1.54
CA LYS A 8 8.88 3.68 1.00
C LYS A 8 7.45 3.16 1.07
N VAL A 9 6.90 2.82 -0.08
CA VAL A 9 5.52 2.33 -0.15
C VAL A 9 5.53 0.86 -0.53
N GLU A 10 4.78 0.05 0.21
CA GLU A 10 4.62 -1.37 -0.07
C GLU A 10 3.14 -1.69 -0.16
N ILE A 11 2.79 -2.57 -1.07
CA ILE A 11 1.41 -2.99 -1.22
C ILE A 11 1.35 -4.50 -1.45
N TYR A 12 0.56 -5.18 -0.65
CA TYR A 12 0.31 -6.60 -0.84
C TYR A 12 -0.94 -6.75 -1.70
N THR A 13 -0.84 -7.59 -2.72
CA THR A 13 -1.91 -7.75 -3.72
C THR A 13 -2.11 -9.21 -4.07
N ARG A 14 -3.16 -9.47 -4.83
CA ARG A 14 -3.42 -10.75 -5.47
C ARG A 14 -3.85 -10.52 -6.91
N PRO A 15 -3.70 -11.53 -7.79
CA PRO A 15 -4.25 -11.44 -9.13
C PRO A 15 -5.76 -11.25 -9.09
N PHE A 16 -6.29 -10.54 -10.07
CA PHE A 16 -7.73 -10.36 -10.25
C PHE A 16 -8.41 -9.66 -9.07
N CYS A 17 -7.70 -8.76 -8.43
CA CYS A 17 -8.23 -7.99 -7.32
C CYS A 17 -8.50 -6.56 -7.78
N SER A 18 -9.77 -6.18 -7.90
CA SER A 18 -10.12 -4.85 -8.40
C SER A 18 -9.73 -3.75 -7.41
N TYR A 19 -9.83 -4.02 -6.12
CA TYR A 19 -9.41 -3.06 -5.11
C TYR A 19 -7.90 -2.85 -5.13
N CYS A 20 -7.15 -3.91 -5.40
CA CYS A 20 -5.70 -3.80 -5.56
C CYS A 20 -5.37 -2.89 -6.75
N SER A 21 -6.05 -3.12 -7.86
CA SER A 21 -5.85 -2.30 -9.06
C SER A 21 -6.20 -0.85 -8.80
N ARG A 22 -7.26 -0.60 -8.06
CA ARG A 22 -7.69 0.74 -7.75
C ARG A 22 -6.65 1.47 -6.89
N ALA A 23 -6.12 0.79 -5.88
CA ALA A 23 -5.10 1.38 -5.02
C ALA A 23 -3.83 1.69 -5.82
N LYS A 24 -3.41 0.75 -6.68
CA LYS A 24 -2.22 0.97 -7.51
C LYS A 24 -2.42 2.11 -8.47
N ARG A 25 -3.62 2.24 -9.02
CA ARG A 25 -3.91 3.33 -9.96
C ARG A 25 -3.78 4.69 -9.29
N LEU A 26 -4.20 4.81 -8.05
CA LEU A 26 -4.03 6.06 -7.32
C LEU A 26 -2.57 6.40 -7.15
N LEU A 27 -1.77 5.41 -6.72
CA LEU A 27 -0.33 5.63 -6.53
C LEU A 27 0.36 5.95 -7.86
N ASP A 28 0.00 5.24 -8.92
CA ASP A 28 0.55 5.50 -10.25
C ASP A 28 0.22 6.91 -10.72
N GLY A 29 -1.00 7.35 -10.47
CA GLY A 29 -1.42 8.70 -10.85
C GLY A 29 -0.66 9.79 -10.12
N LYS A 30 -0.13 9.47 -8.96
CA LYS A 30 0.69 10.41 -8.20
C LYS A 30 2.17 10.29 -8.51
N GLY A 31 2.54 9.38 -9.41
CA GLY A 31 3.94 9.16 -9.75
C GLY A 31 4.75 8.51 -8.64
N ILE A 32 4.09 7.78 -7.75
CA ILE A 32 4.73 7.16 -6.61
C ILE A 32 5.14 5.73 -6.95
N ALA A 33 6.43 5.44 -6.77
CA ALA A 33 6.92 4.07 -6.90
C ALA A 33 6.57 3.28 -5.64
N TYR A 34 6.25 2.02 -5.83
CA TYR A 34 5.92 1.14 -4.71
C TYR A 34 6.45 -0.25 -4.97
N ASP A 35 6.68 -0.98 -3.88
CA ASP A 35 7.05 -2.38 -3.95
C ASP A 35 5.78 -3.20 -3.83
N GLU A 36 5.49 -3.98 -4.87
CA GLU A 36 4.30 -4.82 -4.87
C GLU A 36 4.68 -6.23 -4.45
N HIS A 37 4.04 -6.72 -3.40
CA HIS A 37 4.20 -8.08 -2.91
C HIS A 37 2.97 -8.86 -3.32
N GLN A 38 3.06 -9.56 -4.46
CA GLN A 38 1.93 -10.32 -4.95
C GLN A 38 1.88 -11.66 -4.21
N LEU A 39 0.76 -11.92 -3.57
CA LEU A 39 0.59 -13.14 -2.78
C LEU A 39 0.35 -14.32 -3.70
N GLY A 40 1.12 -15.38 -3.50
CA GLY A 40 0.91 -16.63 -4.22
C GLY A 40 0.07 -17.58 -3.39
N PHE A 41 0.20 -18.86 -3.68
CA PHE A 41 -0.52 -19.88 -2.95
C PHE A 41 0.17 -20.28 -1.66
N GLY A 42 1.39 -19.83 -1.45
CA GLY A 42 2.13 -20.15 -0.24
C GLY A 42 1.69 -19.31 0.92
N GLY A 43 2.08 -19.71 2.12
CA GLY A 43 1.65 -19.05 3.32
C GLY A 43 2.55 -17.98 3.87
N ALA A 44 3.86 -18.04 3.56
CA ALA A 44 4.84 -17.19 4.23
C ALA A 44 4.56 -15.69 4.02
N ASP A 45 4.35 -15.29 2.76
CA ASP A 45 4.09 -13.89 2.48
C ASP A 45 2.77 -13.43 3.06
N ARG A 46 1.77 -14.32 3.01
CA ARG A 46 0.47 -14.00 3.59
C ARG A 46 0.56 -13.86 5.09
N GLU A 47 1.30 -14.73 5.74
CA GLU A 47 1.48 -14.67 7.19
C GLU A 47 2.18 -13.38 7.58
N GLU A 48 3.21 -13.00 6.81
CA GLU A 48 3.90 -11.75 7.05
C GLU A 48 2.96 -10.56 6.92
N MET A 49 2.13 -10.55 5.90
CA MET A 49 1.15 -9.48 5.71
C MET A 49 0.19 -9.41 6.89
N VAL A 50 -0.35 -10.54 7.31
CA VAL A 50 -1.32 -10.57 8.40
C VAL A 50 -0.69 -10.04 9.68
N ARG A 51 0.55 -10.47 9.96
CA ARG A 51 1.26 -9.99 11.14
C ARG A 51 1.45 -8.47 11.10
N ARG A 52 1.85 -7.94 9.95
CA ARG A 52 2.09 -6.51 9.80
C ARG A 52 0.81 -5.70 9.78
N ALA A 53 -0.28 -6.32 9.35
CA ALA A 53 -1.56 -5.64 9.14
C ALA A 53 -2.51 -5.76 10.33
N ASN A 54 -1.96 -6.04 11.51
CA ASN A 54 -2.75 -6.10 12.75
C ASN A 54 -3.85 -7.16 12.66
N GLY A 55 -3.54 -8.28 12.03
CA GLY A 55 -4.46 -9.40 11.93
C GLY A 55 -5.36 -9.39 10.71
N LYS A 56 -5.31 -8.34 9.90
CA LYS A 56 -6.14 -8.29 8.70
C LYS A 56 -5.54 -9.18 7.61
N PHE A 57 -6.42 -9.90 6.92
CA PHE A 57 -5.99 -10.87 5.91
C PHE A 57 -6.53 -10.57 4.52
N THR A 58 -7.16 -9.42 4.33
CA THR A 58 -7.67 -9.02 3.02
C THR A 58 -6.61 -8.28 2.23
N VAL A 59 -6.79 -8.20 0.92
CA VAL A 59 -5.93 -7.41 0.05
C VAL A 59 -6.77 -6.33 -0.62
N PRO A 60 -6.17 -5.21 -0.96
CA PRO A 60 -4.77 -4.86 -0.73
C PRO A 60 -4.50 -4.49 0.72
N GLN A 61 -3.25 -4.59 1.14
CA GLN A 61 -2.79 -4.01 2.40
C GLN A 61 -1.60 -3.12 2.06
N ILE A 62 -1.66 -1.88 2.49
CA ILE A 62 -0.69 -0.85 2.11
C ILE A 62 0.10 -0.41 3.35
N PHE A 63 1.40 -0.22 3.14
CA PHE A 63 2.30 0.26 4.19
C PHE A 63 3.12 1.41 3.64
N ILE A 64 3.26 2.47 4.44
CA ILE A 64 4.09 3.62 4.08
C ILE A 64 5.13 3.78 5.18
N ASP A 65 6.40 3.65 4.80
CA ASP A 65 7.54 3.66 5.73
C ASP A 65 7.34 2.65 6.86
N GLY A 66 6.83 1.46 6.51
CA GLY A 66 6.60 0.40 7.47
C GLY A 66 5.33 0.54 8.28
N ARG A 67 4.63 1.65 8.16
CA ARG A 67 3.42 1.93 8.91
C ARG A 67 2.21 1.38 8.18
N HIS A 68 1.38 0.65 8.88
CA HIS A 68 0.19 0.04 8.29
C HIS A 68 -0.86 1.11 7.99
N ILE A 69 -1.18 1.27 6.72
CA ILE A 69 -2.23 2.19 6.29
C ILE A 69 -3.57 1.48 6.24
N GLY A 70 -3.59 0.26 5.70
CA GLY A 70 -4.81 -0.51 5.57
C GLY A 70 -5.08 -0.88 4.14
N GLY A 71 -6.35 -1.02 3.80
CA GLY A 71 -6.77 -1.42 2.47
C GLY A 71 -7.03 -0.24 1.55
N CYS A 72 -7.70 -0.55 0.43
CA CYS A 72 -7.99 0.47 -0.58
C CYS A 72 -8.84 1.60 0.00
N ASP A 73 -9.86 1.26 0.79
CA ASP A 73 -10.75 2.28 1.34
C ASP A 73 -10.00 3.22 2.28
N ASP A 74 -9.09 2.67 3.07
CA ASP A 74 -8.29 3.47 3.99
C ASP A 74 -7.39 4.43 3.21
N LEU A 75 -6.79 3.94 2.12
CA LEU A 75 -5.94 4.76 1.28
C LEU A 75 -6.74 5.89 0.64
N MET A 76 -7.93 5.58 0.13
CA MET A 76 -8.79 6.58 -0.50
C MET A 76 -9.27 7.62 0.50
N GLU A 77 -9.50 7.20 1.75
CA GLU A 77 -9.91 8.11 2.81
C GLU A 77 -8.82 9.13 3.11
N LEU A 78 -7.57 8.67 3.18
CA LEU A 78 -6.44 9.58 3.37
C LEU A 78 -6.33 10.57 2.23
N GLU A 79 -6.59 10.09 1.01
CA GLU A 79 -6.52 10.97 -0.15
C GLU A 79 -7.61 12.03 -0.08
N ARG A 80 -8.83 11.65 0.24
CA ARG A 80 -9.94 12.60 0.34
C ARG A 80 -9.70 13.64 1.43
N GLY A 81 -9.07 13.21 2.52
CA GLY A 81 -8.77 14.12 3.62
C GLY A 81 -7.54 14.99 3.41
N GLY A 82 -6.86 14.83 2.28
CA GLY A 82 -5.68 15.61 1.99
C GLY A 82 -4.45 15.21 2.79
N GLN A 83 -4.46 14.03 3.39
CA GLN A 83 -3.37 13.59 4.26
C GLN A 83 -2.37 12.67 3.57
N LEU A 84 -2.77 12.08 2.45
CA LEU A 84 -1.93 11.07 1.81
C LEU A 84 -0.63 11.67 1.27
N ASP A 85 -0.69 12.81 0.62
CA ASP A 85 0.50 13.40 0.01
C ASP A 85 1.59 13.67 1.05
N GLY A 86 1.20 14.10 2.24
CA GLY A 86 2.17 14.32 3.32
C GLY A 86 2.87 13.05 3.74
N LEU A 87 2.13 11.95 3.81
CA LEU A 87 2.71 10.67 4.18
C LEU A 87 3.66 10.16 3.10
N LEU A 88 3.33 10.41 1.83
CA LEU A 88 4.16 9.96 0.72
C LEU A 88 5.42 10.80 0.56
N ALA A 89 5.38 12.04 0.98
CA ALA A 89 6.52 12.94 0.85
C ALA A 89 7.58 12.72 1.93
N ALA A 90 7.25 12.06 2.97
CA ALA A 90 8.05 11.84 4.17
C ALA A 90 9.52 12.22 4.11
#